data_a34fca6118a35394bc7cd4b76b2ee04e
#
_entry.id   a34fca6118a35394bc7cd4b76b2ee04e
#
_cell.length_a   1.000
_cell.length_b   1.000
_cell.length_c   1.000
_cell.angle_alpha   90.00
_cell.angle_beta   90.00
_cell.angle_gamma   90.00
#
_symmetry.space_group_name_H-M   'P 1'
#
loop_
_entity.id
_entity.type
_entity.pdbx_description
1 polymer ?
#
loop_
_entity_poly.entity_id
_entity_poly.type
_entity_poly.pdbx_seq_one_letter_code
_entity_poly.pdbx_strand_id
1 'polypeptide(L)'
;MTKRISVYDLWSQKGKKKWAQTHIDTDIEAEAAFKAGIEIISCEPDHYFPKVRQVASGAFLSVGLKHGTVSSEQEAVKRGFEILEMGGDAVYCSHSVKWIEAMAKEGIPVTAHVGLVPNRATWTNYRAVGKTAEEALKVFQDVKDLENAGAACVEVEVVPVELADFITRNTQMITMGMGCGDVCDTQYLFCNDILGTNEGHYPRHAKKYVDLQKEEEQIQNLRIKGFKMFIDDMNSGKYPEKKHQINMDLTEFEKFQNKIK
;
A
#
# COMPACT_ATOMS: atom_id res chain seq x y z
N MET A 1 -22.59 9.36 -2.35
CA MET A 1 -21.36 8.89 -1.67
C MET A 1 -21.34 7.39 -1.76
N THR A 2 -20.26 6.78 -2.20
CA THR A 2 -20.09 5.32 -2.23
C THR A 2 -20.06 4.83 -0.78
N LYS A 3 -20.84 3.78 -0.45
CA LYS A 3 -20.85 3.18 0.89
C LYS A 3 -19.44 2.63 1.18
N ARG A 4 -18.84 3.00 2.32
CA ARG A 4 -17.57 2.47 2.79
C ARG A 4 -17.73 1.00 3.15
N ILE A 5 -16.81 0.15 2.69
CA ILE A 5 -16.77 -1.27 3.05
C ILE A 5 -16.27 -1.40 4.49
N SER A 6 -16.98 -2.19 5.28
CA SER A 6 -16.68 -2.47 6.68
C SER A 6 -16.21 -3.92 6.88
N VAL A 7 -15.68 -4.24 8.07
CA VAL A 7 -15.39 -5.63 8.47
C VAL A 7 -16.63 -6.51 8.35
N TYR A 8 -17.81 -6.00 8.73
CA TYR A 8 -19.07 -6.72 8.59
C TYR A 8 -19.39 -7.05 7.13
N ASP A 9 -19.18 -6.09 6.20
CA ASP A 9 -19.41 -6.35 4.77
C ASP A 9 -18.48 -7.46 4.27
N LEU A 10 -17.21 -7.50 4.69
CA LEU A 10 -16.27 -8.57 4.35
C LEU A 10 -16.77 -9.92 4.90
N TRP A 11 -17.07 -10.01 6.18
CA TRP A 11 -17.52 -11.25 6.82
C TRP A 11 -18.82 -11.78 6.23
N SER A 12 -19.80 -10.92 5.94
CA SER A 12 -21.09 -11.32 5.36
C SER A 12 -20.96 -11.93 3.96
N GLN A 13 -19.87 -11.64 3.27
CA GLN A 13 -19.56 -12.14 1.92
C GLN A 13 -18.50 -13.24 1.90
N LYS A 14 -18.01 -13.68 3.07
CA LYS A 14 -17.03 -14.78 3.15
C LYS A 14 -17.54 -16.02 2.41
N GLY A 15 -16.68 -16.56 1.53
CA GLY A 15 -17.00 -17.70 0.69
C GLY A 15 -18.05 -17.46 -0.41
N LYS A 16 -18.59 -16.23 -0.54
CA LYS A 16 -19.59 -15.85 -1.57
C LYS A 16 -19.04 -14.90 -2.61
N LYS A 17 -18.07 -14.08 -2.24
CA LYS A 17 -17.46 -13.07 -3.10
C LYS A 17 -15.95 -13.14 -2.98
N LYS A 18 -15.27 -12.99 -4.12
CA LYS A 18 -13.83 -12.77 -4.20
C LYS A 18 -13.57 -11.26 -4.23
N TRP A 19 -12.76 -10.77 -3.29
CA TRP A 19 -12.40 -9.36 -3.23
C TRP A 19 -11.07 -9.10 -3.92
N ALA A 20 -10.97 -7.98 -4.63
CA ALA A 20 -9.72 -7.51 -5.19
C ALA A 20 -8.97 -6.66 -4.16
N GLN A 21 -7.68 -6.97 -3.93
CA GLN A 21 -6.84 -6.29 -2.96
C GLN A 21 -5.50 -5.87 -3.59
N THR A 22 -5.02 -4.67 -3.24
CA THR A 22 -3.67 -4.22 -3.59
C THR A 22 -3.02 -3.46 -2.45
N HIS A 23 -1.69 -3.53 -2.35
CA HIS A 23 -0.89 -2.60 -1.55
C HIS A 23 -0.49 -1.42 -2.42
N ILE A 24 -0.50 -0.22 -1.86
CA ILE A 24 -0.13 1.03 -2.55
C ILE A 24 0.90 1.81 -1.75
N ASP A 25 1.71 2.59 -2.45
CA ASP A 25 2.75 3.44 -1.87
C ASP A 25 2.41 4.93 -1.96
N THR A 26 1.39 5.30 -2.75
CA THR A 26 0.99 6.69 -2.99
C THR A 26 -0.53 6.89 -3.04
N ASP A 27 -0.97 8.12 -2.81
CA ASP A 27 -2.37 8.53 -2.98
C ASP A 27 -2.83 8.47 -4.45
N ILE A 28 -1.92 8.64 -5.41
CA ILE A 28 -2.21 8.52 -6.85
C ILE A 28 -2.56 7.06 -7.21
N GLU A 29 -1.78 6.11 -6.71
CA GLU A 29 -2.06 4.68 -6.87
C GLU A 29 -3.36 4.27 -6.21
N ALA A 30 -3.63 4.79 -4.99
CA ALA A 30 -4.88 4.55 -4.29
C ALA A 30 -6.10 5.05 -5.09
N GLU A 31 -6.02 6.25 -5.67
CA GLU A 31 -7.06 6.81 -6.52
C GLU A 31 -7.30 5.94 -7.76
N ALA A 32 -6.22 5.54 -8.44
CA ALA A 32 -6.28 4.70 -9.63
C ALA A 32 -6.87 3.31 -9.30
N ALA A 33 -6.40 2.67 -8.23
CA ALA A 33 -6.89 1.38 -7.77
C ALA A 33 -8.38 1.44 -7.43
N PHE A 34 -8.81 2.43 -6.66
CA PHE A 34 -10.22 2.59 -6.28
C PHE A 34 -11.12 2.89 -7.48
N LYS A 35 -10.70 3.75 -8.41
CA LYS A 35 -11.42 4.02 -9.66
C LYS A 35 -11.52 2.78 -10.57
N ALA A 36 -10.52 1.91 -10.53
CA ALA A 36 -10.51 0.65 -11.25
C ALA A 36 -11.42 -0.42 -10.61
N GLY A 37 -11.90 -0.19 -9.38
CA GLY A 37 -12.78 -1.11 -8.67
C GLY A 37 -12.08 -2.02 -7.66
N ILE A 38 -10.82 -1.73 -7.29
CA ILE A 38 -10.16 -2.40 -6.16
C ILE A 38 -10.89 -2.02 -4.87
N GLU A 39 -11.24 -3.02 -4.09
CA GLU A 39 -12.14 -2.88 -2.95
C GLU A 39 -11.40 -2.85 -1.61
N ILE A 40 -10.24 -3.51 -1.53
CA ILE A 40 -9.39 -3.55 -0.35
C ILE A 40 -8.03 -2.95 -0.73
N ILE A 41 -7.61 -1.94 0.04
CA ILE A 41 -6.33 -1.26 -0.16
C ILE A 41 -5.52 -1.42 1.12
N SER A 42 -4.31 -1.94 0.98
CA SER A 42 -3.31 -1.98 2.04
C SER A 42 -2.31 -0.86 1.84
N CYS A 43 -1.89 -0.21 2.91
CA CYS A 43 -0.88 0.85 2.86
C CYS A 43 -0.20 1.05 4.22
N GLU A 44 0.91 1.80 4.22
CA GLU A 44 1.55 2.26 5.44
C GLU A 44 0.90 3.56 5.97
N PRO A 45 0.98 3.86 7.29
CA PRO A 45 0.41 5.07 7.87
C PRO A 45 1.35 6.27 7.69
N ASP A 46 1.84 6.47 6.47
CA ASP A 46 2.75 7.55 6.11
C ASP A 46 1.99 8.87 5.85
N HIS A 47 2.73 9.93 5.53
CA HIS A 47 2.19 11.29 5.34
C HIS A 47 1.11 11.40 4.27
N TYR A 48 1.06 10.49 3.30
CA TYR A 48 0.04 10.44 2.25
C TYR A 48 -1.26 9.76 2.69
N PHE A 49 -1.28 9.02 3.80
CA PHE A 49 -2.43 8.22 4.23
C PHE A 49 -3.75 9.02 4.37
N PRO A 50 -3.78 10.25 4.91
CA PRO A 50 -5.03 11.03 4.95
C PRO A 50 -5.63 11.31 3.56
N LYS A 51 -4.79 11.45 2.52
CA LYS A 51 -5.24 11.59 1.14
C LYS A 51 -5.76 10.28 0.58
N VAL A 52 -5.15 9.13 0.93
CA VAL A 52 -5.63 7.80 0.54
C VAL A 52 -7.09 7.63 0.93
N ARG A 53 -7.46 7.96 2.17
CA ARG A 53 -8.87 7.90 2.60
C ARG A 53 -9.78 8.83 1.81
N GLN A 54 -9.30 10.01 1.43
CA GLN A 54 -10.10 10.96 0.63
C GLN A 54 -10.38 10.44 -0.78
N VAL A 55 -9.35 9.92 -1.48
CA VAL A 55 -9.46 9.47 -2.88
C VAL A 55 -10.09 8.07 -3.00
N ALA A 56 -9.95 7.22 -1.98
CA ALA A 56 -10.51 5.86 -1.93
C ALA A 56 -11.58 5.74 -0.83
N SER A 57 -12.53 6.66 -0.80
CA SER A 57 -13.48 6.85 0.30
C SER A 57 -14.37 5.63 0.58
N GLY A 58 -14.63 4.79 -0.41
CA GLY A 58 -15.45 3.57 -0.30
C GLY A 58 -14.65 2.29 -0.05
N ALA A 59 -13.33 2.30 -0.24
CA ALA A 59 -12.50 1.11 -0.05
C ALA A 59 -12.34 0.74 1.44
N PHE A 60 -12.13 -0.55 1.70
CA PHE A 60 -11.64 -1.04 2.99
C PHE A 60 -10.13 -0.81 3.07
N LEU A 61 -9.68 -0.04 4.05
CA LEU A 61 -8.27 0.28 4.25
C LEU A 61 -7.65 -0.54 5.39
N SER A 62 -6.74 -1.46 5.04
CA SER A 62 -5.89 -2.19 5.98
C SER A 62 -4.55 -1.47 6.09
N VAL A 63 -4.28 -0.84 7.24
CA VAL A 63 -3.15 0.08 7.41
C VAL A 63 -2.08 -0.53 8.29
N GLY A 64 -0.85 -0.52 7.82
CA GLY A 64 0.29 -1.14 8.49
C GLY A 64 0.59 -0.55 9.86
N LEU A 65 0.93 -1.41 10.82
CA LEU A 65 1.66 -1.01 12.01
C LEU A 65 3.13 -0.98 11.61
N LYS A 66 3.60 0.17 11.12
CA LYS A 66 4.91 0.30 10.48
C LYS A 66 6.00 -0.39 11.31
N HIS A 67 6.69 -1.33 10.68
CA HIS A 67 7.69 -2.15 11.34
C HIS A 67 8.78 -1.30 12.02
N GLY A 68 9.10 -1.62 13.28
CA GLY A 68 10.11 -0.89 14.06
C GLY A 68 9.64 0.44 14.67
N THR A 69 8.37 0.84 14.48
CA THR A 69 7.84 2.09 15.08
C THR A 69 7.11 1.89 16.39
N VAL A 70 6.78 0.65 16.73
CA VAL A 70 6.15 0.25 17.99
C VAL A 70 6.92 -0.91 18.62
N SER A 71 6.97 -0.96 19.93
CA SER A 71 7.79 -1.91 20.69
C SER A 71 7.04 -2.63 21.82
N SER A 72 5.77 -2.30 22.03
CA SER A 72 4.95 -2.86 23.09
C SER A 72 3.49 -3.01 22.70
N GLU A 73 2.72 -3.80 23.44
CA GLU A 73 1.28 -3.98 23.27
C GLU A 73 0.53 -2.64 23.42
N GLN A 74 0.91 -1.83 24.40
CA GLN A 74 0.29 -0.53 24.66
C GLN A 74 0.53 0.47 23.53
N GLU A 75 1.74 0.48 22.98
CA GLU A 75 2.06 1.30 21.80
C GLU A 75 1.29 0.81 20.57
N ALA A 76 1.14 -0.50 20.39
CA ALA A 76 0.35 -1.07 19.30
C ALA A 76 -1.12 -0.66 19.40
N VAL A 77 -1.73 -0.74 20.58
CA VAL A 77 -3.12 -0.28 20.82
C VAL A 77 -3.26 1.21 20.55
N LYS A 78 -2.35 2.04 21.10
CA LYS A 78 -2.35 3.49 20.87
C LYS A 78 -2.27 3.80 19.38
N ARG A 79 -1.31 3.19 18.67
CA ARG A 79 -1.14 3.41 17.24
C ARG A 79 -2.33 2.90 16.43
N GLY A 80 -2.95 1.80 16.88
CA GLY A 80 -4.18 1.28 16.27
C GLY A 80 -5.32 2.28 16.32
N PHE A 81 -5.56 2.93 17.46
CA PHE A 81 -6.55 4.00 17.58
C PHE A 81 -6.23 5.19 16.67
N GLU A 82 -4.97 5.63 16.60
CA GLU A 82 -4.55 6.71 15.70
C GLU A 82 -4.85 6.37 14.24
N ILE A 83 -4.60 5.13 13.82
CA ILE A 83 -4.89 4.64 12.45
C ILE A 83 -6.41 4.70 12.18
N LEU A 84 -7.24 4.22 13.12
CA LEU A 84 -8.69 4.28 12.96
C LEU A 84 -9.20 5.72 12.91
N GLU A 85 -8.68 6.61 13.74
CA GLU A 85 -9.03 8.04 13.74
C GLU A 85 -8.66 8.71 12.42
N MET A 86 -7.53 8.37 11.82
CA MET A 86 -7.13 8.84 10.49
C MET A 86 -7.96 8.23 9.36
N GLY A 87 -8.83 7.26 9.63
CA GLY A 87 -9.75 6.68 8.67
C GLY A 87 -9.40 5.27 8.18
N GLY A 88 -8.46 4.56 8.82
CA GLY A 88 -8.25 3.12 8.59
C GLY A 88 -9.48 2.29 8.99
N ASP A 89 -9.65 1.12 8.39
CA ASP A 89 -10.72 0.17 8.72
C ASP A 89 -10.20 -1.03 9.52
N ALA A 90 -8.92 -1.36 9.36
CA ALA A 90 -8.20 -2.36 10.11
C ALA A 90 -6.73 -2.00 10.24
N VAL A 91 -6.08 -2.54 11.26
CA VAL A 91 -4.64 -2.41 11.49
C VAL A 91 -3.95 -3.69 11.03
N TYR A 92 -3.06 -3.62 10.05
CA TYR A 92 -2.20 -4.73 9.70
C TYR A 92 -1.10 -4.89 10.74
N CYS A 93 -0.98 -6.10 11.30
CA CYS A 93 0.00 -6.43 12.32
C CYS A 93 0.59 -7.82 12.10
N SER A 94 1.87 -7.90 11.73
CA SER A 94 2.63 -9.15 11.56
C SER A 94 3.48 -9.52 12.80
N HIS A 95 3.24 -8.87 13.92
CA HIS A 95 3.96 -9.10 15.17
C HIS A 95 3.38 -10.26 16.00
N SER A 96 3.59 -10.26 17.32
CA SER A 96 3.16 -11.36 18.17
C SER A 96 1.63 -11.41 18.33
N VAL A 97 1.11 -12.61 18.59
CA VAL A 97 -0.31 -12.86 18.91
C VAL A 97 -0.79 -11.95 20.05
N LYS A 98 0.05 -11.64 21.03
CA LYS A 98 -0.28 -10.75 22.15
C LYS A 98 -0.64 -9.33 21.74
N TRP A 99 0.04 -8.78 20.73
CA TRP A 99 -0.28 -7.44 20.23
C TRP A 99 -1.62 -7.41 19.50
N ILE A 100 -1.89 -8.49 18.76
CA ILE A 100 -3.17 -8.68 18.03
C ILE A 100 -4.30 -8.79 19.06
N GLU A 101 -4.13 -9.63 20.08
CA GLU A 101 -5.10 -9.81 21.16
C GLU A 101 -5.36 -8.49 21.91
N ALA A 102 -4.29 -7.73 22.24
CA ALA A 102 -4.42 -6.46 22.92
C ALA A 102 -5.25 -5.45 22.11
N MET A 103 -4.98 -5.31 20.81
CA MET A 103 -5.76 -4.45 19.91
C MET A 103 -7.20 -4.94 19.76
N ALA A 104 -7.41 -6.23 19.54
CA ALA A 104 -8.73 -6.81 19.33
C ALA A 104 -9.64 -6.66 20.59
N LYS A 105 -9.09 -6.76 21.80
CA LYS A 105 -9.80 -6.53 23.07
C LYS A 105 -10.33 -5.10 23.20
N GLU A 106 -9.65 -4.14 22.59
CA GLU A 106 -10.07 -2.73 22.55
C GLU A 106 -10.99 -2.42 21.36
N GLY A 107 -11.42 -3.45 20.60
CA GLY A 107 -12.31 -3.28 19.45
C GLY A 107 -11.63 -2.77 18.19
N ILE A 108 -10.30 -2.80 18.11
CA ILE A 108 -9.54 -2.44 16.90
C ILE A 108 -9.52 -3.65 15.97
N PRO A 109 -10.09 -3.57 14.75
CA PRO A 109 -10.00 -4.65 13.78
C PRO A 109 -8.55 -4.88 13.35
N VAL A 110 -8.10 -6.13 13.37
CA VAL A 110 -6.72 -6.48 13.03
C VAL A 110 -6.66 -7.40 11.82
N THR A 111 -5.81 -7.09 10.86
CA THR A 111 -5.34 -7.98 9.80
C THR A 111 -4.01 -8.61 10.26
N ALA A 112 -4.05 -9.89 10.54
CA ALA A 112 -2.88 -10.69 10.93
C ALA A 112 -2.12 -11.23 9.71
N HIS A 113 -1.06 -12.03 9.91
CA HIS A 113 -0.24 -12.57 8.81
C HIS A 113 0.27 -13.98 9.13
N VAL A 114 0.18 -14.90 8.13
CA VAL A 114 0.78 -16.24 8.17
C VAL A 114 1.48 -16.59 6.86
N GLY A 115 2.33 -17.61 6.90
CA GLY A 115 3.13 -18.05 5.75
C GLY A 115 4.48 -17.35 5.68
N LEU A 116 4.78 -16.65 4.60
CA LEU A 116 6.01 -15.86 4.46
C LEU A 116 5.84 -14.50 5.13
N VAL A 117 5.96 -14.48 6.46
CA VAL A 117 5.78 -13.26 7.27
C VAL A 117 6.96 -12.30 7.04
N PRO A 118 6.73 -11.02 6.60
CA PRO A 118 7.80 -10.11 6.19
C PRO A 118 8.92 -9.91 7.22
N ASN A 119 8.58 -9.69 8.48
CA ASN A 119 9.56 -9.49 9.57
C ASN A 119 10.30 -10.78 9.97
N ARG A 120 9.95 -11.93 9.43
CA ARG A 120 10.59 -13.23 9.63
C ARG A 120 11.07 -13.88 8.33
N ALA A 121 10.97 -13.17 7.19
CA ALA A 121 11.29 -13.71 5.87
C ALA A 121 12.72 -14.25 5.76
N THR A 122 13.69 -13.61 6.44
CA THR A 122 15.07 -14.08 6.52
C THR A 122 15.23 -15.43 7.25
N TRP A 123 14.32 -15.78 8.17
CA TRP A 123 14.35 -17.06 8.89
C TRP A 123 13.99 -18.24 7.99
N THR A 124 13.22 -17.98 6.96
CA THR A 124 12.79 -18.96 5.96
C THR A 124 13.56 -18.85 4.64
N ASN A 125 14.56 -17.95 4.58
CA ASN A 125 15.28 -17.61 3.34
C ASN A 125 14.33 -17.27 2.18
N TYR A 126 13.28 -16.50 2.47
CA TYR A 126 12.28 -16.03 1.50
C TYR A 126 11.57 -17.15 0.71
N ARG A 127 11.59 -18.39 1.21
CA ARG A 127 10.91 -19.50 0.55
C ARG A 127 9.45 -19.63 0.95
N ALA A 128 8.69 -20.35 0.13
CA ALA A 128 7.35 -20.78 0.47
C ALA A 128 7.34 -21.63 1.76
N VAL A 129 6.37 -21.41 2.63
CA VAL A 129 6.20 -22.05 3.94
C VAL A 129 4.99 -23.00 3.89
N GLY A 130 5.04 -24.10 4.64
CA GLY A 130 3.94 -25.06 4.70
C GLY A 130 3.98 -26.18 3.66
N LYS A 131 5.16 -26.46 3.07
CA LYS A 131 5.33 -27.51 2.06
C LYS A 131 5.40 -28.93 2.63
N THR A 132 5.67 -29.09 3.92
CA THR A 132 5.63 -30.37 4.61
C THR A 132 4.43 -30.43 5.54
N ALA A 133 3.99 -31.63 5.91
CA ALA A 133 2.87 -31.81 6.85
C ALA A 133 3.13 -31.11 8.20
N GLU A 134 4.36 -31.14 8.67
CA GLU A 134 4.79 -30.48 9.91
C GLU A 134 4.73 -28.95 9.80
N GLU A 135 5.28 -28.38 8.72
CA GLU A 135 5.17 -26.95 8.47
C GLU A 135 3.71 -26.50 8.27
N ALA A 136 2.91 -27.28 7.53
CA ALA A 136 1.49 -27.00 7.29
C ALA A 136 0.70 -26.99 8.60
N LEU A 137 0.95 -27.95 9.48
CA LEU A 137 0.32 -28.02 10.81
C LEU A 137 0.68 -26.76 11.63
N LYS A 138 1.95 -26.33 11.59
CA LYS A 138 2.39 -25.11 12.28
C LYS A 138 1.69 -23.86 11.75
N VAL A 139 1.66 -23.68 10.42
CA VAL A 139 0.95 -22.53 9.81
C VAL A 139 -0.53 -22.52 10.18
N PHE A 140 -1.17 -23.69 10.16
CA PHE A 140 -2.58 -23.80 10.55
C PHE A 140 -2.80 -23.50 12.04
N GLN A 141 -1.90 -23.93 12.91
CA GLN A 141 -1.95 -23.59 14.34
C GLN A 141 -1.77 -22.08 14.54
N ASP A 142 -0.83 -21.44 13.83
CA ASP A 142 -0.65 -19.99 13.86
C ASP A 142 -1.94 -19.27 13.45
N VAL A 143 -2.66 -19.77 12.41
CA VAL A 143 -3.99 -19.22 12.02
C VAL A 143 -4.99 -19.32 13.18
N LYS A 144 -5.04 -20.47 13.87
CA LYS A 144 -5.97 -20.66 15.00
C LYS A 144 -5.64 -19.77 16.19
N ASP A 145 -4.38 -19.57 16.47
CA ASP A 145 -3.92 -18.69 17.54
C ASP A 145 -4.29 -17.23 17.23
N LEU A 146 -4.16 -16.79 15.98
CA LEU A 146 -4.55 -15.45 15.53
C LEU A 146 -6.08 -15.25 15.56
N GLU A 147 -6.84 -16.25 15.13
CA GLU A 147 -8.32 -16.27 15.22
C GLU A 147 -8.79 -16.15 16.67
N ASN A 148 -8.20 -16.94 17.58
CA ASN A 148 -8.51 -16.92 19.02
C ASN A 148 -8.10 -15.58 19.67
N ALA A 149 -7.07 -14.91 19.17
CA ALA A 149 -6.68 -13.58 19.57
C ALA A 149 -7.64 -12.48 19.09
N GLY A 150 -8.61 -12.80 18.26
CA GLY A 150 -9.64 -11.89 17.76
C GLY A 150 -9.27 -11.13 16.47
N ALA A 151 -8.29 -11.62 15.68
CA ALA A 151 -8.02 -11.06 14.37
C ALA A 151 -9.25 -11.15 13.46
N ALA A 152 -9.53 -10.06 12.72
CA ALA A 152 -10.65 -9.99 11.79
C ALA A 152 -10.32 -10.59 10.41
N CYS A 153 -9.07 -10.42 9.99
CA CYS A 153 -8.53 -10.85 8.72
C CYS A 153 -7.16 -11.48 8.91
N VAL A 154 -6.71 -12.29 7.95
CA VAL A 154 -5.36 -12.86 7.92
C VAL A 154 -4.81 -12.88 6.51
N GLU A 155 -3.64 -12.27 6.30
CA GLU A 155 -2.87 -12.42 5.08
C GLU A 155 -2.23 -13.81 5.04
N VAL A 156 -2.41 -14.51 3.92
CA VAL A 156 -1.91 -15.86 3.68
C VAL A 156 -0.91 -15.76 2.53
N GLU A 157 0.38 -15.65 2.87
CA GLU A 157 1.42 -15.35 1.89
C GLU A 157 2.29 -16.56 1.58
N VAL A 158 2.38 -16.88 0.28
CA VAL A 158 3.33 -17.86 -0.30
C VAL A 158 3.30 -19.21 0.45
N VAL A 159 2.09 -19.74 0.62
CA VAL A 159 1.85 -21.11 1.10
C VAL A 159 1.30 -21.97 -0.04
N PRO A 160 1.39 -23.32 0.03
CA PRO A 160 0.74 -24.21 -0.95
C PRO A 160 -0.76 -23.95 -1.08
N VAL A 161 -1.29 -24.08 -2.29
CA VAL A 161 -2.71 -23.84 -2.59
C VAL A 161 -3.61 -24.72 -1.74
N GLU A 162 -3.25 -25.98 -1.56
CA GLU A 162 -4.01 -26.95 -0.75
C GLU A 162 -4.11 -26.51 0.71
N LEU A 163 -3.04 -25.96 1.26
CA LEU A 163 -3.01 -25.44 2.63
C LEU A 163 -3.86 -24.16 2.73
N ALA A 164 -3.73 -23.24 1.77
CA ALA A 164 -4.51 -22.00 1.75
C ALA A 164 -6.02 -22.29 1.64
N ASP A 165 -6.42 -23.25 0.80
CA ASP A 165 -7.81 -23.70 0.68
C ASP A 165 -8.31 -24.29 2.01
N PHE A 166 -7.51 -25.15 2.64
CA PHE A 166 -7.86 -25.74 3.93
C PHE A 166 -8.01 -24.65 5.01
N ILE A 167 -7.08 -23.70 5.08
CA ILE A 167 -7.14 -22.55 6.00
C ILE A 167 -8.44 -21.76 5.76
N THR A 168 -8.71 -21.38 4.51
CA THR A 168 -9.89 -20.54 4.16
C THR A 168 -11.21 -21.16 4.59
N ARG A 169 -11.34 -22.48 4.45
CA ARG A 169 -12.56 -23.22 4.86
C ARG A 169 -12.66 -23.44 6.38
N ASN A 170 -11.55 -23.35 7.11
CA ASN A 170 -11.49 -23.70 8.53
C ASN A 170 -11.18 -22.49 9.44
N THR A 171 -11.37 -21.26 8.97
CA THR A 171 -11.30 -20.04 9.77
C THR A 171 -12.49 -19.13 9.53
N GLN A 172 -12.87 -18.34 10.55
CA GLN A 172 -13.88 -17.28 10.41
C GLN A 172 -13.26 -15.96 9.91
N MET A 173 -11.94 -15.79 10.03
CA MET A 173 -11.24 -14.63 9.50
C MET A 173 -11.37 -14.53 7.98
N ILE A 174 -11.35 -13.33 7.43
CA ILE A 174 -11.18 -13.12 5.98
C ILE A 174 -9.76 -13.48 5.61
N THR A 175 -9.58 -14.42 4.69
CA THR A 175 -8.26 -14.82 4.18
C THR A 175 -7.86 -13.95 3.00
N MET A 176 -6.69 -13.31 3.10
CA MET A 176 -6.15 -12.39 2.10
C MET A 176 -4.97 -13.07 1.41
N GLY A 177 -5.23 -13.63 0.22
CA GLY A 177 -4.29 -14.53 -0.45
C GLY A 177 -3.29 -13.85 -1.35
N MET A 178 -1.99 -14.08 -1.13
CA MET A 178 -0.91 -13.64 -1.98
C MET A 178 0.06 -14.79 -2.27
N GLY A 179 0.15 -15.19 -3.54
CA GLY A 179 1.03 -16.29 -3.95
C GLY A 179 0.60 -17.68 -3.48
N CYS A 180 -0.69 -17.88 -3.19
CA CYS A 180 -1.28 -19.13 -2.71
C CYS A 180 -2.48 -19.61 -3.56
N GLY A 181 -2.52 -19.24 -4.84
CA GLY A 181 -3.63 -19.56 -5.75
C GLY A 181 -4.81 -18.61 -5.59
N ASP A 182 -6.00 -19.08 -5.98
CA ASP A 182 -7.25 -18.31 -6.01
C ASP A 182 -8.29 -18.77 -4.96
N VAL A 183 -7.85 -19.47 -3.93
CA VAL A 183 -8.70 -20.14 -2.94
C VAL A 183 -9.07 -19.30 -1.72
N CYS A 184 -8.37 -18.19 -1.48
CA CYS A 184 -8.65 -17.26 -0.39
C CYS A 184 -9.84 -16.34 -0.70
N ASP A 185 -10.36 -15.64 0.32
CA ASP A 185 -11.46 -14.69 0.16
C ASP A 185 -11.07 -13.45 -0.65
N THR A 186 -9.77 -13.07 -0.66
CA THR A 186 -9.26 -12.02 -1.53
C THR A 186 -8.20 -12.55 -2.49
N GLN A 187 -8.01 -11.78 -3.61
CA GLN A 187 -6.85 -11.92 -4.48
C GLN A 187 -6.00 -10.66 -4.31
N TYR A 188 -4.78 -10.84 -3.82
CA TYR A 188 -3.90 -9.76 -3.41
C TYR A 188 -2.60 -9.74 -4.22
N LEU A 189 -2.27 -8.57 -4.79
CA LEU A 189 -0.96 -8.24 -5.38
C LEU A 189 -0.55 -6.82 -4.98
N PHE A 190 0.74 -6.56 -4.93
CA PHE A 190 1.27 -5.20 -4.78
C PHE A 190 1.05 -4.39 -6.06
N CYS A 191 0.78 -3.09 -5.93
CA CYS A 191 0.59 -2.20 -7.09
C CYS A 191 1.84 -2.18 -8.00
N ASN A 192 3.04 -2.24 -7.44
CA ASN A 192 4.29 -2.28 -8.18
C ASN A 192 4.39 -3.49 -9.10
N ASP A 193 3.88 -4.65 -8.67
CA ASP A 193 3.81 -5.85 -9.50
C ASP A 193 2.77 -5.71 -10.62
N ILE A 194 1.62 -5.09 -10.31
CA ILE A 194 0.52 -4.87 -11.26
C ILE A 194 0.92 -3.84 -12.32
N LEU A 195 1.50 -2.72 -11.88
CA LEU A 195 1.81 -1.55 -12.70
C LEU A 195 3.17 -1.63 -13.39
N GLY A 196 4.02 -2.58 -13.00
CA GLY A 196 5.33 -2.75 -13.61
C GLY A 196 6.35 -1.71 -13.16
N THR A 197 6.22 -1.19 -11.94
CA THR A 197 7.17 -0.23 -11.34
C THR A 197 8.17 -0.89 -10.39
N ASN A 198 8.13 -2.22 -10.26
CA ASN A 198 9.05 -2.95 -9.39
C ASN A 198 10.46 -2.94 -9.98
N GLU A 199 11.43 -2.39 -9.22
CA GLU A 199 12.84 -2.37 -9.58
C GLU A 199 13.51 -3.67 -9.10
N GLY A 200 13.66 -4.66 -9.98
CA GLY A 200 14.41 -5.86 -9.67
C GLY A 200 13.65 -7.17 -9.87
N HIS A 201 13.71 -8.07 -8.88
CA HIS A 201 13.13 -9.40 -9.00
C HIS A 201 11.61 -9.37 -8.84
N TYR A 202 10.88 -9.80 -9.88
CA TYR A 202 9.45 -10.05 -9.78
C TYR A 202 9.21 -11.39 -9.08
N PRO A 203 8.43 -11.42 -7.97
CA PRO A 203 8.04 -12.67 -7.33
C PRO A 203 7.32 -13.60 -8.31
N ARG A 204 7.46 -14.92 -8.14
CA ARG A 204 6.81 -15.90 -9.04
C ARG A 204 5.29 -15.72 -9.17
N HIS A 205 4.63 -15.20 -8.14
CA HIS A 205 3.18 -14.95 -8.12
C HIS A 205 2.79 -13.59 -8.71
N ALA A 206 3.76 -12.70 -8.92
CA ALA A 206 3.52 -11.40 -9.51
C ALA A 206 3.11 -11.50 -10.98
N LYS A 207 2.24 -10.60 -11.41
CA LYS A 207 1.87 -10.45 -12.80
C LYS A 207 1.80 -8.97 -13.17
N LYS A 208 2.65 -8.58 -14.11
CA LYS A 208 2.65 -7.25 -14.70
C LYS A 208 1.54 -7.13 -15.75
N TYR A 209 0.69 -6.12 -15.62
CA TYR A 209 -0.40 -5.81 -16.56
C TYR A 209 -0.10 -4.61 -17.44
N VAL A 210 0.70 -3.67 -16.95
CA VAL A 210 1.23 -2.51 -17.68
C VAL A 210 2.70 -2.32 -17.35
N ASP A 211 3.43 -1.55 -18.16
CA ASP A 211 4.85 -1.25 -17.97
C ASP A 211 5.01 0.25 -17.68
N LEU A 212 4.53 0.67 -16.52
CA LEU A 212 4.52 2.07 -16.14
C LEU A 212 5.94 2.64 -15.95
N GLN A 213 6.89 1.82 -15.50
CA GLN A 213 8.30 2.24 -15.38
C GLN A 213 8.86 2.77 -16.70
N LYS A 214 8.54 2.10 -17.80
CA LYS A 214 8.99 2.55 -19.14
C LYS A 214 8.38 3.90 -19.54
N GLU A 215 7.11 4.14 -19.21
CA GLU A 215 6.44 5.42 -19.48
C GLU A 215 7.02 6.54 -18.60
N GLU A 216 7.33 6.26 -17.34
CA GLU A 216 7.98 7.20 -16.42
C GLU A 216 9.39 7.59 -16.90
N GLU A 217 10.17 6.64 -17.42
CA GLU A 217 11.47 6.92 -18.06
C GLU A 217 11.33 7.85 -19.26
N GLN A 218 10.29 7.67 -20.09
CA GLN A 218 10.03 8.57 -21.22
C GLN A 218 9.69 9.98 -20.74
N ILE A 219 8.84 10.09 -19.73
CA ILE A 219 8.49 11.37 -19.10
C ILE A 219 9.73 12.04 -18.53
N GLN A 220 10.60 11.30 -17.85
CA GLN A 220 11.86 11.84 -17.31
C GLN A 220 12.79 12.35 -18.40
N ASN A 221 12.90 11.63 -19.51
CA ASN A 221 13.67 12.07 -20.66
C ASN A 221 13.12 13.37 -21.27
N LEU A 222 11.79 13.53 -21.33
CA LEU A 222 11.17 14.78 -21.76
C LEU A 222 11.45 15.94 -20.80
N ARG A 223 11.46 15.73 -19.50
CA ARG A 223 11.86 16.74 -18.51
C ARG A 223 13.31 17.17 -18.72
N ILE A 224 14.22 16.21 -18.88
CA ILE A 224 15.65 16.50 -19.16
C ILE A 224 15.79 17.30 -20.46
N LYS A 225 15.08 16.90 -21.52
CA LYS A 225 15.08 17.61 -22.80
C LYS A 225 14.61 19.06 -22.63
N GLY A 226 13.52 19.29 -21.90
CA GLY A 226 13.00 20.64 -21.64
C GLY A 226 14.01 21.55 -20.93
N PHE A 227 14.68 21.04 -19.90
CA PHE A 227 15.74 21.81 -19.22
C PHE A 227 16.95 22.08 -20.11
N LYS A 228 17.38 21.14 -20.94
CA LYS A 228 18.46 21.35 -21.91
C LYS A 228 18.09 22.44 -22.92
N MET A 229 16.88 22.40 -23.48
CA MET A 229 16.41 23.44 -24.41
C MET A 229 16.40 24.83 -23.77
N PHE A 230 15.99 24.95 -22.51
CA PHE A 230 16.06 26.22 -21.77
C PHE A 230 17.52 26.74 -21.66
N ILE A 231 18.45 25.85 -21.31
CA ILE A 231 19.89 26.21 -21.22
C ILE A 231 20.44 26.66 -22.58
N ASP A 232 20.10 25.94 -23.64
CA ASP A 232 20.54 26.27 -25.00
C ASP A 232 20.00 27.63 -25.46
N ASP A 233 18.74 27.93 -25.20
CA ASP A 233 18.10 29.21 -25.52
C ASP A 233 18.73 30.35 -24.71
N MET A 234 19.03 30.14 -23.43
CA MET A 234 19.75 31.09 -22.58
C MET A 234 21.14 31.37 -23.13
N ASN A 235 21.92 30.34 -23.45
CA ASN A 235 23.28 30.46 -23.95
C ASN A 235 23.37 31.10 -25.36
N SER A 236 22.36 30.85 -26.19
CA SER A 236 22.25 31.41 -27.54
C SER A 236 21.56 32.78 -27.60
N GLY A 237 21.13 33.33 -26.46
CA GLY A 237 20.40 34.59 -26.37
C GLY A 237 18.98 34.58 -26.94
N LYS A 238 18.41 33.40 -27.19
CA LYS A 238 17.03 33.26 -27.64
C LYS A 238 16.03 33.48 -26.50
N TYR A 239 16.46 33.21 -25.26
CA TYR A 239 15.72 33.49 -24.04
C TYR A 239 16.52 34.44 -23.14
N PRO A 240 15.90 35.49 -22.54
CA PRO A 240 14.52 35.90 -22.72
C PRO A 240 14.24 36.68 -24.01
N GLU A 241 13.10 36.41 -24.66
CA GLU A 241 12.60 37.25 -25.74
C GLU A 241 12.06 38.60 -25.22
N LYS A 242 11.87 39.60 -26.10
CA LYS A 242 11.34 40.91 -25.70
C LYS A 242 10.00 40.84 -24.92
N LYS A 243 9.12 39.88 -25.27
CA LYS A 243 7.84 39.67 -24.58
C LYS A 243 7.98 39.17 -23.13
N HIS A 244 9.14 38.66 -22.75
CA HIS A 244 9.45 38.17 -21.40
C HIS A 244 10.13 39.25 -20.54
N GLN A 245 10.36 40.45 -21.08
CA GLN A 245 11.06 41.54 -20.41
C GLN A 245 10.02 42.54 -19.86
N ILE A 246 10.34 43.08 -18.70
CA ILE A 246 9.63 44.20 -18.12
C ILE A 246 10.50 45.43 -18.31
N ASN A 247 9.97 46.42 -19.01
CA ASN A 247 10.67 47.66 -19.27
C ASN A 247 10.12 48.76 -18.33
N MET A 248 11.03 49.58 -17.86
CA MET A 248 10.70 50.81 -17.14
C MET A 248 10.38 51.90 -18.14
N ASP A 249 9.49 52.83 -17.81
CA ASP A 249 9.25 54.04 -18.58
C ASP A 249 10.57 54.84 -18.62
N LEU A 250 10.93 55.37 -19.79
CA LEU A 250 12.18 56.04 -20.01
C LEU A 250 12.36 57.26 -19.11
N THR A 251 11.28 58.04 -18.90
CA THR A 251 11.32 59.23 -18.07
C THR A 251 11.50 58.91 -16.59
N GLU A 252 10.92 57.81 -16.13
CA GLU A 252 11.11 57.31 -14.78
C GLU A 252 12.52 56.73 -14.58
N PHE A 253 13.09 56.12 -15.61
CA PHE A 253 14.45 55.64 -15.55
C PHE A 253 15.46 56.78 -15.48
N GLU A 254 15.27 57.87 -16.25
CA GLU A 254 16.09 59.08 -16.18
C GLU A 254 16.02 59.74 -14.80
N LYS A 255 14.84 59.88 -14.22
CA LYS A 255 14.63 60.37 -12.85
C LYS A 255 15.38 59.53 -11.83
N PHE A 256 15.36 58.23 -11.97
CA PHE A 256 16.13 57.31 -11.12
C PHE A 256 17.62 57.56 -11.25
N GLN A 257 18.15 57.61 -12.48
CA GLN A 257 19.56 57.85 -12.72
C GLN A 257 20.05 59.19 -12.13
N ASN A 258 19.22 60.22 -12.18
CA ASN A 258 19.56 61.55 -11.64
C ASN A 258 19.55 61.61 -10.11
N LYS A 259 18.90 60.63 -9.43
CA LYS A 259 18.89 60.56 -7.96
C LYS A 259 20.13 59.82 -7.39
N ILE A 260 20.90 59.14 -8.20
CA ILE A 260 22.08 58.33 -7.76
C ILE A 260 23.42 58.99 -8.20
N LYS A 261 23.34 60.07 -8.96
CA LYS A 261 24.47 61.00 -9.23
C LYS A 261 24.53 62.05 -8.12
#